data_7d59a0d32ae12af3801e137f65363b3c
#
_entry.id   7d59a0d32ae12af3801e137f65363b3c
#
_cell.length_a   1.000
_cell.length_b   1.000
_cell.length_c   1.000
_cell.angle_alpha   90.00
_cell.angle_beta   90.00
_cell.angle_gamma   90.00
#
_symmetry.space_group_name_H-M   'P 1'
#
loop_
_entity.id
_entity.type
_entity.pdbx_description
1 polymer ?
#
loop_
_entity_poly.entity_id
_entity_poly.type
_entity_poly.pdbx_seq_one_letter_code
_entity_poly.pdbx_strand_id
1 'polypeptide(L)'
;VKNFGVSGRTLLNHGDMPYMNETAWKDALAFNPDIVVIKLGTNDSKPQNWKYAAEFKQDLQQMITTLCPALAQSAKKGKKAKSAQPVKPQIYLCTPIPAFKSSWNISDEVITNEIIPIQKEVAQQYSLQIIDLHTLFANDGDKMQEDGIHPDGKGVRRIADIVAEALKK
;
A
#
# COMPACT_ATOMS: atom_id res chain seq x y z
N VAL A 1 13.93 -4.95 11.06
CA VAL A 1 13.05 -4.19 10.16
C VAL A 1 13.91 -3.35 9.23
N LYS A 2 13.56 -3.35 7.93
CA LYS A 2 14.20 -2.51 6.92
C LYS A 2 13.15 -1.67 6.20
N ASN A 3 13.46 -0.41 5.91
CA ASN A 3 12.60 0.48 5.14
C ASN A 3 13.14 0.61 3.72
N PHE A 4 12.31 0.28 2.74
CA PHE A 4 12.57 0.43 1.32
C PHE A 4 11.61 1.46 0.68
N GLY A 5 10.89 2.22 1.49
CA GLY A 5 10.00 3.28 1.00
C GLY A 5 10.78 4.41 0.32
N VAL A 6 10.21 4.93 -0.76
CA VAL A 6 10.72 6.10 -1.48
C VAL A 6 9.60 7.12 -1.59
N SER A 7 9.86 8.35 -1.16
CA SER A 7 8.86 9.42 -1.19
C SER A 7 8.42 9.75 -2.61
N GLY A 8 7.16 10.14 -2.78
CA GLY A 8 6.61 10.61 -4.05
C GLY A 8 6.23 9.50 -5.05
N ARG A 9 6.43 8.21 -4.72
CA ARG A 9 6.24 7.12 -5.69
C ARG A 9 4.79 6.69 -5.82
N THR A 10 4.47 6.20 -7.02
CA THR A 10 3.17 5.62 -7.37
C THR A 10 3.22 4.09 -7.34
N LEU A 11 2.09 3.47 -7.08
CA LEU A 11 1.87 2.05 -7.35
C LEU A 11 1.73 1.82 -8.86
N LEU A 12 0.99 2.72 -9.54
CA LEU A 12 0.79 2.69 -10.99
C LEU A 12 2.13 2.67 -11.74
N ASN A 13 2.29 1.70 -12.62
CA ASN A 13 3.49 1.57 -13.46
C ASN A 13 3.58 2.66 -14.54
N HIS A 14 2.45 3.23 -14.97
CA HIS A 14 2.39 4.39 -15.86
C HIS A 14 2.24 5.73 -15.11
N GLY A 15 2.34 5.71 -13.78
CA GLY A 15 2.42 6.94 -12.99
C GLY A 15 3.69 7.74 -13.28
N ASP A 16 3.75 8.96 -12.76
CA ASP A 16 4.89 9.87 -12.96
C ASP A 16 6.20 9.34 -12.35
N MET A 17 6.11 8.56 -11.25
CA MET A 17 7.27 8.03 -10.52
C MET A 17 6.99 6.60 -10.00
N PRO A 18 6.97 5.56 -10.87
CA PRO A 18 6.61 4.20 -10.47
C PRO A 18 7.58 3.59 -9.47
N TYR A 19 7.07 3.09 -8.34
CA TYR A 19 7.89 2.46 -7.30
C TYR A 19 8.62 1.19 -7.81
N MET A 20 7.97 0.39 -8.67
CA MET A 20 8.58 -0.83 -9.19
C MET A 20 9.76 -0.59 -10.14
N ASN A 21 10.02 0.67 -10.54
CA ASN A 21 11.21 1.04 -11.31
C ASN A 21 12.40 1.45 -10.41
N GLU A 22 12.19 1.61 -9.10
CA GLU A 22 13.22 2.07 -8.17
C GLU A 22 14.23 0.97 -7.82
N THR A 23 15.45 1.37 -7.50
CA THR A 23 16.46 0.47 -6.93
C THR A 23 15.97 -0.13 -5.61
N ALA A 24 15.27 0.68 -4.79
CA ALA A 24 14.69 0.23 -3.54
C ALA A 24 13.74 -0.97 -3.70
N TRP A 25 12.99 -1.06 -4.81
CA TRP A 25 12.17 -2.21 -5.13
C TRP A 25 13.01 -3.47 -5.35
N LYS A 26 14.10 -3.35 -6.13
CA LYS A 26 15.03 -4.47 -6.38
C LYS A 26 15.70 -4.93 -5.09
N ASP A 27 16.09 -3.97 -4.24
CA ASP A 27 16.71 -4.25 -2.94
C ASP A 27 15.71 -4.93 -1.99
N ALA A 28 14.42 -4.53 -2.01
CA ALA A 28 13.38 -5.15 -1.20
C ALA A 28 13.16 -6.61 -1.62
N LEU A 29 13.16 -6.91 -2.91
CA LEU A 29 13.07 -8.28 -3.42
C LEU A 29 14.30 -9.11 -3.01
N ALA A 30 15.49 -8.55 -3.16
CA ALA A 30 16.75 -9.21 -2.79
C ALA A 30 16.87 -9.47 -1.28
N PHE A 31 16.22 -8.64 -0.45
CA PHE A 31 16.21 -8.79 1.00
C PHE A 31 15.48 -10.07 1.47
N ASN A 32 14.59 -10.63 0.63
CA ASN A 32 13.83 -11.84 0.89
C ASN A 32 13.13 -11.82 2.27
N PRO A 33 12.20 -10.89 2.50
CA PRO A 33 11.57 -10.68 3.80
C PRO A 33 10.61 -11.81 4.18
N ASP A 34 10.39 -12.03 5.48
CA ASP A 34 9.31 -12.88 6.00
C ASP A 34 7.96 -12.15 6.04
N ILE A 35 7.98 -10.84 6.25
CA ILE A 35 6.81 -9.96 6.32
C ILE A 35 7.06 -8.72 5.45
N VAL A 36 6.06 -8.34 4.66
CA VAL A 36 6.07 -7.13 3.85
C VAL A 36 4.86 -6.26 4.22
N VAL A 37 5.10 -4.98 4.44
CA VAL A 37 4.06 -3.97 4.61
C VAL A 37 4.12 -3.02 3.41
N ILE A 38 3.04 -2.96 2.62
CA ILE A 38 2.93 -2.10 1.45
C ILE A 38 2.04 -0.91 1.79
N LYS A 39 2.57 0.32 1.62
CA LYS A 39 1.82 1.58 1.78
C LYS A 39 2.08 2.47 0.55
N LEU A 40 1.26 2.33 -0.46
CA LEU A 40 1.24 3.09 -1.71
C LEU A 40 -0.19 3.51 -2.05
N GLY A 41 -0.36 4.40 -3.01
CA GLY A 41 -1.66 4.88 -3.46
C GLY A 41 -1.87 6.39 -3.29
N THR A 42 -1.16 7.04 -2.36
CA THR A 42 -1.32 8.49 -2.13
C THR A 42 -0.98 9.31 -3.39
N ASN A 43 0.17 9.06 -4.00
CA ASN A 43 0.60 9.79 -5.20
C ASN A 43 -0.18 9.39 -6.46
N ASP A 44 -0.75 8.20 -6.44
CA ASP A 44 -1.61 7.70 -7.52
C ASP A 44 -2.87 8.54 -7.67
N SER A 45 -3.38 9.15 -6.59
CA SER A 45 -4.58 9.98 -6.58
C SER A 45 -4.44 11.32 -7.34
N LYS A 46 -3.23 11.71 -7.73
CA LYS A 46 -3.00 12.91 -8.55
C LYS A 46 -3.62 12.73 -9.93
N PRO A 47 -4.27 13.76 -10.52
CA PRO A 47 -4.94 13.64 -11.82
C PRO A 47 -4.06 13.10 -12.94
N GLN A 48 -2.76 13.50 -12.98
CA GLN A 48 -1.82 13.01 -14.00
C GLN A 48 -1.51 11.52 -13.87
N ASN A 49 -1.71 10.93 -12.69
CA ASN A 49 -1.51 9.51 -12.44
C ASN A 49 -2.83 8.76 -12.54
N TRP A 50 -3.91 9.30 -11.96
CA TRP A 50 -5.19 8.62 -11.88
C TRP A 50 -5.91 8.48 -13.22
N LYS A 51 -5.44 9.19 -14.27
CA LYS A 51 -5.89 8.90 -15.66
C LYS A 51 -5.61 7.46 -16.08
N TYR A 52 -4.71 6.74 -15.40
CA TYR A 52 -4.42 5.32 -15.59
C TYR A 52 -5.12 4.42 -14.55
N ALA A 53 -6.17 4.89 -13.89
CA ALA A 53 -6.89 4.18 -12.84
C ALA A 53 -7.26 2.74 -13.18
N ALA A 54 -7.60 2.48 -14.46
CA ALA A 54 -7.95 1.14 -14.94
C ALA A 54 -6.82 0.09 -14.73
N GLU A 55 -5.57 0.53 -14.61
CA GLU A 55 -4.40 -0.32 -14.45
C GLU A 55 -4.05 -0.58 -12.98
N PHE A 56 -4.55 0.25 -12.04
CA PHE A 56 -4.16 0.23 -10.63
C PHE A 56 -4.34 -1.16 -9.99
N LYS A 57 -5.46 -1.82 -10.25
CA LYS A 57 -5.72 -3.17 -9.75
C LYS A 57 -4.70 -4.19 -10.25
N GLN A 58 -4.40 -4.16 -11.55
CA GLN A 58 -3.45 -5.07 -12.17
C GLN A 58 -2.04 -4.84 -11.66
N ASP A 59 -1.63 -3.58 -11.50
CA ASP A 59 -0.30 -3.22 -10.98
C ASP A 59 -0.12 -3.64 -9.53
N LEU A 60 -1.16 -3.49 -8.69
CA LEU A 60 -1.14 -4.00 -7.32
C LEU A 60 -1.03 -5.53 -7.27
N GLN A 61 -1.77 -6.23 -8.13
CA GLN A 61 -1.68 -7.68 -8.26
C GLN A 61 -0.28 -8.13 -8.72
N GLN A 62 0.31 -7.41 -9.66
CA GLN A 62 1.68 -7.65 -10.12
C GLN A 62 2.69 -7.49 -8.98
N MET A 63 2.60 -6.41 -8.21
CA MET A 63 3.48 -6.18 -7.05
C MET A 63 3.37 -7.33 -6.05
N ILE A 64 2.16 -7.72 -5.68
CA ILE A 64 1.89 -8.81 -4.72
C ILE A 64 2.44 -10.16 -5.23
N THR A 65 2.19 -10.49 -6.48
CA THR A 65 2.62 -11.77 -7.04
C THR A 65 4.11 -11.83 -7.36
N THR A 66 4.75 -10.69 -7.55
CA THR A 66 6.22 -10.60 -7.64
C THR A 66 6.87 -10.81 -6.28
N LEU A 67 6.32 -10.20 -5.21
CA LEU A 67 6.79 -10.41 -3.84
C LEU A 67 6.55 -11.85 -3.35
N CYS A 68 5.41 -12.42 -3.72
CA CYS A 68 5.00 -13.75 -3.29
C CYS A 68 4.43 -14.57 -4.48
N PRO A 69 5.27 -15.23 -5.28
CA PRO A 69 4.84 -16.00 -6.46
C PRO A 69 3.82 -17.11 -6.16
N ALA A 70 3.80 -17.64 -4.92
CA ALA A 70 2.83 -18.64 -4.51
C ALA A 70 1.38 -18.13 -4.57
N LEU A 71 1.16 -16.83 -4.38
CA LEU A 71 -0.16 -16.19 -4.47
C LEU A 71 -0.70 -16.15 -5.91
N ALA A 72 0.16 -16.12 -6.93
CA ALA A 72 -0.26 -16.14 -8.33
C ALA A 72 -1.03 -17.42 -8.69
N GLN A 73 -0.72 -18.54 -8.05
CA GLN A 73 -1.39 -19.82 -8.28
C GLN A 73 -2.74 -19.93 -7.56
N SER A 74 -2.86 -19.27 -6.40
CA SER A 74 -4.09 -19.27 -5.59
C SER A 74 -5.22 -18.49 -6.25
N ALA A 75 -4.91 -17.37 -6.89
CA ALA A 75 -5.87 -16.52 -7.60
C ALA A 75 -6.56 -17.25 -8.77
N LYS A 76 -5.84 -18.17 -9.46
CA LYS A 76 -6.38 -18.93 -10.61
C LYS A 76 -7.32 -20.07 -10.20
N LYS A 77 -7.27 -20.56 -8.97
CA LYS A 77 -7.99 -21.78 -8.54
C LYS A 77 -9.28 -21.53 -7.77
N GLY A 78 -9.63 -20.28 -7.42
CA GLY A 78 -10.87 -19.96 -6.69
C GLY A 78 -11.02 -20.69 -5.34
N LYS A 79 -9.97 -21.36 -4.85
CA LYS A 79 -9.97 -22.15 -3.61
C LYS A 79 -8.98 -21.54 -2.63
N LYS A 80 -9.41 -21.32 -1.39
CA LYS A 80 -8.48 -21.07 -0.27
C LYS A 80 -7.40 -22.14 -0.32
N ALA A 81 -6.16 -21.77 -0.54
CA ALA A 81 -5.04 -22.68 -0.46
C ALA A 81 -4.98 -23.22 0.97
N LYS A 82 -5.41 -24.45 1.18
CA LYS A 82 -5.10 -25.22 2.38
C LYS A 82 -3.63 -25.68 2.27
N SER A 83 -2.68 -24.73 2.37
CA SER A 83 -1.29 -25.12 2.61
C SER A 83 -1.11 -25.26 4.12
N ALA A 84 -0.52 -26.36 4.56
CA ALA A 84 -0.19 -26.60 5.96
C ALA A 84 0.89 -25.66 6.50
N GLN A 85 1.46 -24.81 5.66
CA GLN A 85 2.49 -23.82 5.99
C GLN A 85 2.02 -22.43 5.54
N PRO A 86 2.24 -21.38 6.35
CA PRO A 86 1.96 -20.01 5.95
C PRO A 86 2.77 -19.63 4.70
N VAL A 87 2.10 -19.03 3.73
CA VAL A 87 2.76 -18.56 2.50
C VAL A 87 3.67 -17.37 2.88
N LYS A 88 4.93 -17.41 2.44
CA LYS A 88 5.91 -16.34 2.69
C LYS A 88 6.27 -15.61 1.39
N PRO A 89 6.51 -14.29 1.46
CA PRO A 89 6.30 -13.42 2.62
C PRO A 89 4.82 -13.26 2.97
N GLN A 90 4.53 -13.03 4.26
CA GLN A 90 3.21 -12.54 4.68
C GLN A 90 3.09 -11.07 4.27
N ILE A 91 2.07 -10.73 3.48
CA ILE A 91 1.88 -9.37 2.96
C ILE A 91 0.73 -8.69 3.68
N TYR A 92 0.97 -7.46 4.14
CA TYR A 92 -0.01 -6.54 4.69
C TYR A 92 -0.17 -5.35 3.75
N LEU A 93 -1.41 -5.01 3.39
CA LEU A 93 -1.70 -3.79 2.65
C LEU A 93 -2.15 -2.70 3.60
N CYS A 94 -1.46 -1.56 3.61
CA CYS A 94 -1.92 -0.36 4.28
C CYS A 94 -2.73 0.49 3.30
N THR A 95 -3.91 0.96 3.71
CA THR A 95 -4.55 2.05 2.99
C THR A 95 -3.70 3.33 3.13
N PRO A 96 -3.73 4.26 2.17
CA PRO A 96 -3.17 5.60 2.37
C PRO A 96 -3.78 6.25 3.63
N ILE A 97 -3.02 7.08 4.34
CA ILE A 97 -3.60 7.97 5.37
C ILE A 97 -4.45 9.04 4.68
N PRO A 98 -5.40 9.69 5.39
CA PRO A 98 -6.17 10.78 4.82
C PRO A 98 -5.27 11.91 4.31
N ALA A 99 -5.66 12.53 3.20
CA ALA A 99 -5.09 13.78 2.74
C ALA A 99 -5.93 14.92 3.34
N PHE A 100 -5.42 15.57 4.37
CA PHE A 100 -6.12 16.66 5.06
C PHE A 100 -6.12 17.97 4.28
N LYS A 101 -5.31 18.06 3.22
CA LYS A 101 -5.27 19.15 2.24
C LYS A 101 -4.99 18.58 0.85
N SER A 102 -5.35 19.34 -0.18
CA SER A 102 -5.11 18.97 -1.59
C SER A 102 -3.73 19.40 -2.11
N SER A 103 -2.72 19.45 -1.25
CA SER A 103 -1.35 19.80 -1.65
C SER A 103 -0.86 18.84 -2.74
N TRP A 104 -0.11 19.37 -3.70
CA TRP A 104 0.39 18.65 -4.89
C TRP A 104 -0.69 17.92 -5.71
N ASN A 105 -1.93 18.41 -5.68
CA ASN A 105 -3.08 17.80 -6.36
C ASN A 105 -3.40 16.38 -5.88
N ILE A 106 -2.97 16.00 -4.68
CA ILE A 106 -3.40 14.74 -4.02
C ILE A 106 -4.87 14.89 -3.65
N SER A 107 -5.68 13.90 -4.01
CA SER A 107 -7.12 13.89 -3.80
C SER A 107 -7.53 12.83 -2.77
N ASP A 108 -8.01 13.28 -1.60
CA ASP A 108 -8.58 12.38 -0.60
C ASP A 108 -9.87 11.72 -1.09
N GLU A 109 -10.63 12.41 -1.95
CA GLU A 109 -11.83 11.85 -2.58
C GLU A 109 -11.48 10.63 -3.45
N VAL A 110 -10.46 10.71 -4.30
CA VAL A 110 -9.98 9.59 -5.11
C VAL A 110 -9.43 8.47 -4.22
N ILE A 111 -8.67 8.82 -3.17
CA ILE A 111 -8.15 7.85 -2.22
C ILE A 111 -9.30 7.05 -1.59
N THR A 112 -10.31 7.77 -1.07
CA THR A 112 -11.42 7.17 -0.32
C THR A 112 -12.36 6.35 -1.22
N ASN A 113 -12.76 6.93 -2.35
CA ASN A 113 -13.84 6.40 -3.16
C ASN A 113 -13.38 5.41 -4.24
N GLU A 114 -12.11 5.43 -4.61
CA GLU A 114 -11.61 4.62 -5.71
C GLU A 114 -10.42 3.73 -5.30
N ILE A 115 -9.34 4.29 -4.74
CA ILE A 115 -8.11 3.53 -4.43
C ILE A 115 -8.36 2.51 -3.32
N ILE A 116 -8.91 2.93 -2.18
CA ILE A 116 -9.16 2.04 -1.03
C ILE A 116 -10.10 0.89 -1.37
N PRO A 117 -11.22 1.08 -2.07
CA PRO A 117 -12.06 -0.04 -2.55
C PRO A 117 -11.29 -1.06 -3.37
N ILE A 118 -10.44 -0.62 -4.31
CA ILE A 118 -9.62 -1.53 -5.13
C ILE A 118 -8.60 -2.29 -4.25
N GLN A 119 -7.95 -1.62 -3.30
CA GLN A 119 -7.02 -2.27 -2.37
C GLN A 119 -7.74 -3.34 -1.53
N LYS A 120 -8.94 -3.05 -1.03
CA LYS A 120 -9.77 -4.00 -0.26
C LYS A 120 -10.19 -5.20 -1.11
N GLU A 121 -10.57 -4.98 -2.36
CA GLU A 121 -10.92 -6.04 -3.31
C GLU A 121 -9.73 -6.98 -3.56
N VAL A 122 -8.55 -6.40 -3.85
CA VAL A 122 -7.33 -7.19 -4.09
C VAL A 122 -6.90 -7.94 -2.84
N ALA A 123 -6.99 -7.31 -1.66
CA ALA A 123 -6.69 -7.98 -0.39
C ALA A 123 -7.60 -9.19 -0.16
N GLN A 124 -8.90 -9.05 -0.43
CA GLN A 124 -9.84 -10.15 -0.34
C GLN A 124 -9.50 -11.28 -1.33
N GLN A 125 -9.16 -10.93 -2.58
CA GLN A 125 -8.81 -11.90 -3.61
C GLN A 125 -7.61 -12.77 -3.22
N TYR A 126 -6.59 -12.18 -2.59
CA TYR A 126 -5.38 -12.88 -2.17
C TYR A 126 -5.37 -13.28 -0.69
N SER A 127 -6.47 -13.07 0.04
CA SER A 127 -6.60 -13.31 1.48
C SER A 127 -5.51 -12.58 2.29
N LEU A 128 -5.17 -11.35 1.90
CA LEU A 128 -4.22 -10.49 2.60
C LEU A 128 -4.91 -9.72 3.73
N GLN A 129 -4.13 -9.33 4.72
CA GLN A 129 -4.59 -8.45 5.77
C GLN A 129 -4.51 -6.98 5.33
N ILE A 130 -5.55 -6.21 5.66
CA ILE A 130 -5.59 -4.76 5.49
C ILE A 130 -5.29 -4.09 6.82
N ILE A 131 -4.38 -3.11 6.80
CA ILE A 131 -4.19 -2.13 7.88
C ILE A 131 -4.86 -0.84 7.41
N ASP A 132 -6.07 -0.57 7.89
CA ASP A 132 -6.86 0.58 7.46
C ASP A 132 -6.36 1.86 8.13
N LEU A 133 -5.20 2.36 7.64
CA LEU A 133 -4.62 3.60 8.13
C LEU A 133 -5.51 4.81 7.85
N HIS A 134 -6.31 4.79 6.78
CA HIS A 134 -7.22 5.89 6.47
C HIS A 134 -8.21 6.14 7.61
N THR A 135 -8.87 5.09 8.07
CA THR A 135 -9.83 5.17 9.17
C THR A 135 -9.13 5.42 10.52
N LEU A 136 -8.03 4.70 10.77
CA LEU A 136 -7.33 4.75 12.07
C LEU A 136 -6.57 6.06 12.30
N PHE A 137 -6.30 6.82 11.26
CA PHE A 137 -5.59 8.11 11.29
C PHE A 137 -6.53 9.31 11.01
N ALA A 138 -7.81 9.09 10.82
CA ALA A 138 -8.77 10.12 10.39
C ALA A 138 -8.86 11.35 11.33
N ASN A 139 -8.61 11.15 12.63
CA ASN A 139 -8.66 12.21 13.65
C ASN A 139 -7.27 12.77 14.02
N ASP A 140 -6.22 12.38 13.28
CA ASP A 140 -4.83 12.71 13.58
C ASP A 140 -4.28 13.85 12.69
N GLY A 141 -5.14 14.74 12.18
CA GLY A 141 -4.75 15.86 11.31
C GLY A 141 -3.80 16.86 11.99
N ASP A 142 -3.80 16.93 13.34
CA ASP A 142 -2.85 17.70 14.12
C ASP A 142 -1.42 17.12 14.14
N LYS A 143 -1.24 15.92 13.60
CA LYS A 143 0.04 15.19 13.49
C LYS A 143 0.62 15.22 12.07
N MET A 144 0.16 16.18 11.27
CA MET A 144 0.62 16.40 9.91
C MET A 144 1.52 17.63 9.83
N GLN A 145 2.40 17.65 8.83
CA GLN A 145 3.10 18.85 8.42
C GLN A 145 2.10 19.87 7.83
N GLU A 146 2.55 21.11 7.60
CA GLU A 146 1.69 22.17 7.08
C GLU A 146 1.00 21.84 5.75
N ASP A 147 1.58 20.93 4.98
CA ASP A 147 1.02 20.49 3.71
C ASP A 147 -0.23 19.59 3.85
N GLY A 148 -0.47 19.04 5.04
CA GLY A 148 -1.60 18.15 5.32
C GLY A 148 -1.54 16.79 4.61
N ILE A 149 -0.38 16.44 4.03
CA ILE A 149 -0.14 15.17 3.32
C ILE A 149 0.93 14.34 4.02
N HIS A 150 2.03 14.97 4.43
CA HIS A 150 3.11 14.28 5.11
C HIS A 150 2.89 14.32 6.63
N PRO A 151 2.97 13.17 7.32
CA PRO A 151 2.96 13.16 8.77
C PRO A 151 4.20 13.83 9.33
N ASP A 152 4.06 14.52 10.45
CA ASP A 152 5.17 14.99 11.26
C ASP A 152 5.78 13.84 12.10
N GLY A 153 6.71 14.15 13.01
CA GLY A 153 7.33 13.12 13.86
C GLY A 153 6.34 12.37 14.75
N LYS A 154 5.25 13.04 15.22
CA LYS A 154 4.18 12.40 16.01
C LYS A 154 3.32 11.52 15.12
N GLY A 155 3.00 11.97 13.90
CA GLY A 155 2.24 11.21 12.91
C GLY A 155 2.98 9.95 12.47
N VAL A 156 4.28 10.05 12.20
CA VAL A 156 5.13 8.89 11.88
C VAL A 156 5.11 7.86 13.01
N ARG A 157 5.24 8.31 14.27
CA ARG A 157 5.15 7.43 15.44
C ARG A 157 3.77 6.77 15.52
N ARG A 158 2.71 7.53 15.35
CA ARG A 158 1.33 7.01 15.37
C ARG A 158 1.11 5.93 14.32
N ILE A 159 1.58 6.13 13.09
CA ILE A 159 1.51 5.12 12.02
C ILE A 159 2.29 3.87 12.41
N ALA A 160 3.50 4.04 12.95
CA ALA A 160 4.33 2.91 13.38
C ALA A 160 3.63 2.08 14.47
N ASP A 161 3.00 2.72 15.45
CA ASP A 161 2.26 2.05 16.53
C ASP A 161 1.06 1.27 15.97
N ILE A 162 0.29 1.84 15.04
CA ILE A 162 -0.84 1.15 14.38
C ILE A 162 -0.35 -0.09 13.63
N VAL A 163 0.72 0.05 12.85
CA VAL A 163 1.29 -1.07 12.09
C VAL A 163 1.82 -2.15 13.04
N ALA A 164 2.56 -1.76 14.08
CA ALA A 164 3.09 -2.70 15.06
C ALA A 164 1.99 -3.52 15.76
N GLU A 165 0.88 -2.88 16.14
CA GLU A 165 -0.27 -3.59 16.72
C GLU A 165 -0.94 -4.56 15.73
N ALA A 166 -1.01 -4.20 14.46
CA ALA A 166 -1.56 -5.08 13.43
C ALA A 166 -0.70 -6.33 13.20
N LEU A 167 0.62 -6.19 13.31
CA LEU A 167 1.57 -7.30 13.12
C LEU A 167 1.64 -8.29 14.31
N LYS A 168 1.05 -7.95 15.47
CA LYS A 168 0.99 -8.85 16.64
C LYS A 168 -0.15 -9.87 16.57
N LYS A 169 -1.09 -9.66 15.65
CA LYS A 169 -2.30 -10.50 15.48
C LYS A 169 -2.06 -11.60 14.47
#